data_271a9d61341d565d6f8aae41a41c7881
#
_entry.id   271a9d61341d565d6f8aae41a41c7881
#
_cell.length_a   1.000
_cell.length_b   1.000
_cell.length_c   1.000
_cell.angle_alpha   90.00
_cell.angle_beta   90.00
_cell.angle_gamma   90.00
#
_symmetry.space_group_name_H-M   'P 1'
#
loop_
_entity.id
_entity.type
_entity.pdbx_description
1 polymer ?
#
loop_
_entity_poly.entity_id
_entity_poly.type
_entity_poly.pdbx_seq_one_letter_code
_entity_poly.pdbx_strand_id
1 'polypeptide(L)'
;MAQQNTAKKPKTAIVPTRADDYPQWYQEVIKEADLAETSPVRGCMVIKPWGYGLWENIQQNLDARFKATGHKNAYFPLFIPLSFLQREADHVEGFAKECAVVTHHRLEPDADGKLVPAGKLDEPLIVRPTSETIIGEMFSKWIESYRDLPLLINQWANVVRWEMRTRLFLRTAEFLWQEGHTVHATAEEA
;
A
#
# COMPACT_ATOMS: atom_id res chain seq x y z
N MET A 1 -50.38 7.01 -25.56
CA MET A 1 -49.52 5.89 -25.10
C MET A 1 -48.90 6.32 -23.79
N ALA A 2 -49.35 5.75 -22.68
CA ALA A 2 -48.85 6.08 -21.35
C ALA A 2 -47.55 5.32 -21.11
N GLN A 3 -46.44 6.02 -20.87
CA GLN A 3 -45.20 5.42 -20.44
C GLN A 3 -45.39 4.89 -19.01
N GLN A 4 -45.39 3.57 -18.86
CA GLN A 4 -45.32 2.95 -17.55
C GLN A 4 -43.94 3.22 -16.93
N ASN A 5 -43.93 4.13 -15.97
CA ASN A 5 -42.80 4.42 -15.13
C ASN A 5 -42.67 3.24 -14.13
N THR A 6 -41.91 2.18 -14.51
CA THR A 6 -41.61 1.06 -13.62
C THR A 6 -40.58 1.53 -12.59
N ALA A 7 -41.04 2.12 -11.49
CA ALA A 7 -40.23 2.37 -10.32
C ALA A 7 -39.57 1.04 -9.90
N LYS A 8 -38.24 0.94 -10.03
CA LYS A 8 -37.47 -0.21 -9.53
C LYS A 8 -37.77 -0.37 -8.04
N LYS A 9 -38.32 -1.54 -7.64
CA LYS A 9 -38.47 -1.88 -6.22
C LYS A 9 -37.09 -1.71 -5.55
N PRO A 10 -37.02 -1.10 -4.36
CA PRO A 10 -35.76 -0.96 -3.64
C PRO A 10 -35.18 -2.37 -3.41
N LYS A 11 -33.90 -2.54 -3.73
CA LYS A 11 -33.17 -3.77 -3.43
C LYS A 11 -33.08 -3.92 -1.90
N THR A 12 -33.65 -4.98 -1.36
CA THR A 12 -33.66 -5.25 0.08
C THR A 12 -32.54 -6.19 0.53
N ALA A 13 -31.76 -6.75 -0.43
CA ALA A 13 -30.68 -7.69 -0.15
C ALA A 13 -29.59 -7.61 -1.23
N ILE A 14 -28.38 -7.98 -0.85
CA ILE A 14 -27.24 -8.12 -1.78
C ILE A 14 -27.39 -9.44 -2.56
N VAL A 15 -27.23 -9.35 -3.88
CA VAL A 15 -27.32 -10.48 -4.82
C VAL A 15 -26.04 -10.50 -5.67
N PRO A 16 -25.38 -11.66 -5.82
CA PRO A 16 -25.72 -12.99 -5.26
C PRO A 16 -25.63 -13.03 -3.74
N THR A 17 -26.19 -14.08 -3.12
CA THR A 17 -25.98 -14.28 -1.68
C THR A 17 -24.58 -14.83 -1.42
N ARG A 18 -24.12 -14.73 -0.19
CA ARG A 18 -22.82 -15.28 0.23
C ARG A 18 -22.68 -16.78 -0.05
N ALA A 19 -23.78 -17.52 0.02
CA ALA A 19 -23.80 -18.96 -0.21
C ALA A 19 -23.75 -19.32 -1.71
N ASP A 20 -24.31 -18.47 -2.58
CA ASP A 20 -24.40 -18.73 -4.01
C ASP A 20 -23.07 -18.40 -4.73
N ASP A 21 -22.47 -17.25 -4.44
CA ASP A 21 -21.21 -16.81 -5.04
C ASP A 21 -20.49 -15.86 -4.06
N TYR A 22 -19.60 -16.41 -3.23
CA TYR A 22 -18.85 -15.65 -2.23
C TYR A 22 -17.98 -14.54 -2.83
N PRO A 23 -17.19 -14.78 -3.90
CA PRO A 23 -16.36 -13.74 -4.52
C PRO A 23 -17.18 -12.56 -5.04
N GLN A 24 -18.29 -12.81 -5.72
CA GLN A 24 -19.14 -11.76 -6.25
C GLN A 24 -19.90 -11.04 -5.12
N TRP A 25 -20.44 -11.80 -4.17
CA TRP A 25 -21.08 -11.22 -2.98
C TRP A 25 -20.15 -10.24 -2.26
N TYR A 26 -18.89 -10.60 -2.07
CA TYR A 26 -17.90 -9.73 -1.42
C TYR A 26 -17.73 -8.38 -2.17
N GLN A 27 -17.66 -8.40 -3.51
CA GLN A 27 -17.57 -7.20 -4.31
C GLN A 27 -18.85 -6.34 -4.25
N GLU A 28 -20.01 -6.99 -4.26
CA GLU A 28 -21.29 -6.27 -4.13
C GLU A 28 -21.46 -5.65 -2.72
N VAL A 29 -20.97 -6.29 -1.66
CA VAL A 29 -20.94 -5.69 -0.30
C VAL A 29 -20.13 -4.40 -0.30
N ILE A 30 -18.93 -4.41 -0.87
CA ILE A 30 -18.07 -3.21 -0.92
C ILE A 30 -18.78 -2.07 -1.64
N LYS A 31 -19.40 -2.37 -2.76
CA LYS A 31 -20.10 -1.39 -3.59
C LYS A 31 -21.38 -0.85 -2.93
N GLU A 32 -22.27 -1.74 -2.44
CA GLU A 32 -23.56 -1.35 -1.86
C GLU A 32 -23.40 -0.66 -0.49
N ALA A 33 -22.33 -0.98 0.25
CA ALA A 33 -21.97 -0.29 1.49
C ALA A 33 -21.13 0.97 1.26
N ASP A 34 -20.87 1.35 0.02
CA ASP A 34 -20.13 2.56 -0.37
C ASP A 34 -18.73 2.64 0.27
N LEU A 35 -18.01 1.49 0.32
CA LEU A 35 -16.71 1.39 0.99
C LEU A 35 -15.55 1.79 0.10
N ALA A 36 -15.57 1.41 -1.17
CA ALA A 36 -14.52 1.71 -2.12
C ALA A 36 -15.01 1.63 -3.57
N GLU A 37 -14.25 2.24 -4.47
CA GLU A 37 -14.46 2.14 -5.91
C GLU A 37 -13.14 2.13 -6.67
N THR A 38 -13.18 1.72 -7.93
CA THR A 38 -12.01 1.75 -8.81
C THR A 38 -11.62 3.18 -9.13
N SER A 39 -10.32 3.49 -9.09
CA SER A 39 -9.79 4.79 -9.49
C SER A 39 -9.51 4.85 -11.01
N PRO A 40 -9.25 6.06 -11.56
CA PRO A 40 -8.72 6.19 -12.93
C PRO A 40 -7.34 5.53 -13.12
N VAL A 41 -6.60 5.28 -12.04
CA VAL A 41 -5.33 4.57 -12.07
C VAL A 41 -5.59 3.08 -11.99
N ARG A 42 -5.19 2.37 -13.05
CA ARG A 42 -5.43 0.93 -13.15
C ARG A 42 -4.90 0.18 -11.93
N GLY A 43 -5.76 -0.61 -11.33
CA GLY A 43 -5.40 -1.45 -10.19
C GLY A 43 -5.40 -0.75 -8.83
N CYS A 44 -5.54 0.57 -8.81
CA CYS A 44 -5.69 1.33 -7.58
C CYS A 44 -7.16 1.56 -7.25
N MET A 45 -7.49 1.65 -5.97
CA MET A 45 -8.85 1.94 -5.50
C MET A 45 -8.91 3.30 -4.80
N VAL A 46 -10.09 3.90 -4.83
CA VAL A 46 -10.45 4.97 -3.91
C VAL A 46 -11.14 4.32 -2.71
N ILE A 47 -10.59 4.47 -1.53
CA ILE A 47 -11.23 4.08 -0.28
C ILE A 47 -12.13 5.24 0.14
N LYS A 48 -13.45 5.01 0.15
CA LYS A 48 -14.44 6.01 0.51
C LYS A 48 -14.50 6.23 2.03
N PRO A 49 -15.17 7.30 2.51
CA PRO A 49 -15.17 7.63 3.94
C PRO A 49 -15.57 6.47 4.86
N TRP A 50 -16.59 5.67 4.51
CA TRP A 50 -16.99 4.51 5.31
C TRP A 50 -15.91 3.42 5.35
N GLY A 51 -15.31 3.13 4.19
CA GLY A 51 -14.19 2.19 4.10
C GLY A 51 -12.96 2.70 4.83
N TYR A 52 -12.67 4.00 4.72
CA TYR A 52 -11.53 4.61 5.41
C TYR A 52 -11.73 4.63 6.94
N GLY A 53 -12.96 4.85 7.41
CA GLY A 53 -13.29 4.74 8.84
C GLY A 53 -13.04 3.34 9.41
N LEU A 54 -13.22 2.27 8.61
CA LEU A 54 -12.80 0.92 9.01
C LEU A 54 -11.28 0.83 9.16
N TRP A 55 -10.53 1.41 8.23
CA TRP A 55 -9.07 1.49 8.30
C TRP A 55 -8.59 2.25 9.54
N GLU A 56 -9.16 3.42 9.81
CA GLU A 56 -8.82 4.23 11.00
C GLU A 56 -9.04 3.45 12.29
N ASN A 57 -10.13 2.71 12.40
CA ASN A 57 -10.40 1.86 13.56
C ASN A 57 -9.38 0.72 13.70
N ILE A 58 -9.00 0.07 12.59
CA ILE A 58 -7.95 -0.97 12.59
C ILE A 58 -6.63 -0.34 13.03
N GLN A 59 -6.23 0.77 12.42
CA GLN A 59 -4.99 1.47 12.72
C GLN A 59 -4.92 1.88 14.19
N GLN A 60 -5.96 2.55 14.72
CA GLN A 60 -6.00 3.00 16.10
C GLN A 60 -5.86 1.85 17.09
N ASN A 61 -6.59 0.76 16.89
CA ASN A 61 -6.56 -0.39 17.78
C ASN A 61 -5.23 -1.13 17.74
N LEU A 62 -4.64 -1.33 16.56
CA LEU A 62 -3.35 -2.00 16.42
C LEU A 62 -2.21 -1.11 16.90
N ASP A 63 -2.22 0.18 16.58
CA ASP A 63 -1.19 1.14 17.00
C ASP A 63 -1.07 1.19 18.54
N ALA A 64 -2.20 1.21 19.23
CA ALA A 64 -2.22 1.16 20.68
C ALA A 64 -1.56 -0.11 21.25
N ARG A 65 -1.78 -1.26 20.60
CA ARG A 65 -1.18 -2.54 20.99
C ARG A 65 0.32 -2.58 20.71
N PHE A 66 0.76 -2.09 19.55
CA PHE A 66 2.18 -2.00 19.24
C PHE A 66 2.92 -1.08 20.21
N LYS A 67 2.36 0.07 20.53
CA LYS A 67 2.93 0.97 21.53
C LYS A 67 3.00 0.35 22.93
N ALA A 68 2.01 -0.46 23.30
CA ALA A 68 2.01 -1.18 24.59
C ALA A 68 3.15 -2.22 24.69
N THR A 69 3.66 -2.72 23.56
CA THR A 69 4.84 -3.62 23.50
C THR A 69 6.17 -2.87 23.34
N GLY A 70 6.16 -1.53 23.42
CA GLY A 70 7.36 -0.70 23.35
C GLY A 70 7.74 -0.23 21.94
N HIS A 71 6.97 -0.60 20.91
CA HIS A 71 7.22 -0.13 19.55
C HIS A 71 6.99 1.37 19.41
N LYS A 72 7.82 2.02 18.60
CA LYS A 72 7.72 3.44 18.26
C LYS A 72 7.42 3.59 16.78
N ASN A 73 6.50 4.49 16.44
CA ASN A 73 6.22 4.81 15.05
C ASN A 73 7.35 5.66 14.47
N ALA A 74 7.77 5.32 13.26
CA ALA A 74 8.67 6.10 12.42
C ALA A 74 8.10 6.20 11.01
N TYR A 75 8.69 7.06 10.17
CA TYR A 75 8.32 7.19 8.77
C TYR A 75 9.58 7.17 7.91
N PHE A 76 9.59 6.31 6.90
CA PHE A 76 10.66 6.17 5.93
C PHE A 76 10.20 6.65 4.56
N PRO A 77 11.12 7.14 3.70
CA PRO A 77 10.77 7.70 2.40
C PRO A 77 10.01 6.73 1.50
N LEU A 78 9.11 7.30 0.68
CA LEU A 78 8.38 6.58 -0.36
C LEU A 78 9.31 6.02 -1.43
N PHE A 79 10.37 6.75 -1.77
CA PHE A 79 11.31 6.40 -2.83
C PHE A 79 12.54 5.70 -2.29
N ILE A 80 12.93 4.62 -2.96
CA ILE A 80 14.13 3.83 -2.65
C ILE A 80 15.05 3.91 -3.87
N PRO A 81 16.34 4.27 -3.72
CA PRO A 81 17.30 4.20 -4.82
C PRO A 81 17.42 2.77 -5.36
N LEU A 82 17.48 2.64 -6.69
CA LEU A 82 17.58 1.32 -7.34
C LEU A 82 18.79 0.53 -6.84
N SER A 83 19.91 1.21 -6.56
CA SER A 83 21.13 0.59 -6.03
C SER A 83 20.92 -0.12 -4.69
N PHE A 84 19.96 0.32 -3.87
CA PHE A 84 19.65 -0.34 -2.60
C PHE A 84 19.00 -1.72 -2.84
N LEU A 85 18.04 -1.78 -3.75
CA LEU A 85 17.39 -3.05 -4.12
C LEU A 85 18.36 -4.03 -4.79
N GLN A 86 19.33 -3.53 -5.55
CA GLN A 86 20.35 -4.37 -6.19
C GLN A 86 21.27 -5.08 -5.20
N ARG A 87 21.51 -4.48 -4.02
CA ARG A 87 22.29 -5.11 -2.95
C ARG A 87 21.57 -6.29 -2.30
N GLU A 88 20.27 -6.34 -2.39
CA GLU A 88 19.40 -7.37 -1.80
C GLU A 88 18.68 -8.19 -2.87
N ALA A 89 19.31 -8.37 -4.05
CA ALA A 89 18.69 -8.99 -5.21
C ALA A 89 17.99 -10.33 -4.91
N ASP A 90 18.55 -11.14 -4.01
CA ASP A 90 17.99 -12.43 -3.61
C ASP A 90 16.65 -12.29 -2.85
N HIS A 91 16.45 -11.21 -2.10
CA HIS A 91 15.19 -10.92 -1.39
C HIS A 91 14.14 -10.24 -2.27
N VAL A 92 14.58 -9.56 -3.33
CA VAL A 92 13.74 -8.72 -4.19
C VAL A 92 13.18 -9.49 -5.40
N GLU A 93 13.70 -10.67 -5.71
CA GLU A 93 13.32 -11.45 -6.91
C GLU A 93 11.79 -11.64 -7.02
N GLY A 94 11.08 -11.80 -5.91
CA GLY A 94 9.62 -11.94 -5.87
C GLY A 94 8.84 -10.69 -6.27
N PHE A 95 9.35 -9.47 -6.01
CA PHE A 95 8.63 -8.22 -6.31
C PHE A 95 9.28 -7.41 -7.43
N ALA A 96 10.46 -7.76 -7.91
CA ALA A 96 11.20 -6.97 -8.91
C ALA A 96 10.36 -6.69 -10.16
N LYS A 97 9.50 -7.63 -10.55
CA LYS A 97 8.60 -7.52 -11.70
C LYS A 97 7.40 -6.62 -11.47
N GLU A 98 7.11 -6.27 -10.22
CA GLU A 98 5.94 -5.49 -9.81
C GLU A 98 6.31 -4.10 -9.29
N CYS A 99 7.58 -3.70 -9.40
CA CYS A 99 8.02 -2.39 -8.93
C CYS A 99 7.58 -1.26 -9.87
N ALA A 100 7.08 -0.17 -9.28
CA ALA A 100 6.89 1.09 -9.98
C ALA A 100 8.20 1.89 -9.96
N VAL A 101 8.68 2.29 -11.14
CA VAL A 101 9.99 2.93 -11.31
C VAL A 101 9.81 4.38 -11.71
N VAL A 102 10.45 5.31 -10.99
CA VAL A 102 10.49 6.73 -11.30
C VAL A 102 11.82 7.06 -11.98
N THR A 103 11.75 7.57 -13.20
CA THR A 103 12.92 7.84 -14.05
C THR A 103 13.14 9.31 -14.35
N HIS A 104 12.15 10.17 -14.07
CA HIS A 104 12.19 11.60 -14.35
C HIS A 104 11.65 12.39 -13.15
N HIS A 105 12.15 13.61 -12.96
CA HIS A 105 11.79 14.43 -11.79
C HIS A 105 10.89 15.63 -12.14
N ARG A 106 10.56 15.86 -13.42
CA ARG A 106 9.69 16.98 -13.84
C ARG A 106 8.96 16.67 -15.14
N LEU A 107 8.02 17.57 -15.47
CA LEU A 107 7.33 17.59 -16.75
C LEU A 107 7.73 18.87 -17.50
N GLU A 108 7.89 18.77 -18.81
CA GLU A 108 8.11 19.92 -19.70
C GLU A 108 7.17 19.82 -20.91
N PRO A 109 6.74 20.95 -21.50
CA PRO A 109 5.97 20.92 -22.72
C PRO A 109 6.87 20.50 -23.91
N ASP A 110 6.37 19.63 -24.76
CA ASP A 110 6.96 19.31 -26.07
C ASP A 110 6.64 20.40 -27.12
N ALA A 111 7.02 20.17 -28.38
CA ALA A 111 6.78 21.10 -29.49
C ALA A 111 5.30 21.41 -29.73
N ASP A 112 4.40 20.51 -29.36
CA ASP A 112 2.94 20.65 -29.49
C ASP A 112 2.28 21.20 -28.21
N GLY A 113 3.08 21.55 -27.20
CA GLY A 113 2.61 22.03 -25.89
C GLY A 113 2.10 20.96 -24.95
N LYS A 114 2.28 19.68 -25.28
CA LYS A 114 1.89 18.55 -24.44
C LYS A 114 2.95 18.28 -23.37
N LEU A 115 2.51 18.08 -22.11
CA LEU A 115 3.43 17.73 -21.01
C LEU A 115 4.00 16.32 -21.20
N VAL A 116 5.32 16.24 -21.20
CA VAL A 116 6.09 14.99 -21.28
C VAL A 116 7.10 14.90 -20.14
N PRO A 117 7.48 13.68 -19.70
CA PRO A 117 8.53 13.50 -18.72
C PRO A 117 9.85 14.12 -19.17
N ALA A 118 10.48 14.90 -18.28
CA ALA A 118 11.75 15.56 -18.52
C ALA A 118 12.65 15.51 -17.28
N GLY A 119 13.91 15.84 -17.44
CA GLY A 119 14.89 15.78 -16.36
C GLY A 119 15.07 14.34 -15.87
N LYS A 120 15.65 13.48 -16.73
CA LYS A 120 15.96 12.09 -16.39
C LYS A 120 16.84 12.06 -15.14
N LEU A 121 16.51 11.19 -14.19
CA LEU A 121 17.31 10.93 -13.00
C LEU A 121 18.60 10.20 -13.37
N ASP A 122 19.70 10.53 -12.72
CA ASP A 122 20.97 9.80 -12.85
C ASP A 122 20.82 8.35 -12.38
N GLU A 123 20.09 8.16 -11.26
CA GLU A 123 19.68 6.87 -10.74
C GLU A 123 18.17 6.80 -10.66
N PRO A 124 17.52 5.74 -11.22
CA PRO A 124 16.09 5.51 -11.04
C PRO A 124 15.72 5.30 -9.57
N LEU A 125 14.53 5.76 -9.21
CA LEU A 125 13.96 5.53 -7.90
C LEU A 125 12.81 4.53 -7.99
N ILE A 126 12.69 3.68 -6.99
CA ILE A 126 11.60 2.71 -6.87
C ILE A 126 10.58 3.26 -5.89
N VAL A 127 9.30 3.25 -6.27
CA VAL A 127 8.22 3.46 -5.31
C VAL A 127 8.16 2.22 -4.43
N ARG A 128 8.34 2.36 -3.14
CA ARG A 128 8.52 1.23 -2.21
C ARG A 128 7.47 0.13 -2.38
N PRO A 129 7.87 -1.10 -2.73
CA PRO A 129 7.00 -2.28 -2.65
C PRO A 129 6.97 -2.86 -1.23
N THR A 130 7.96 -2.50 -0.46
CA THR A 130 8.24 -2.81 0.95
C THR A 130 9.39 -1.91 1.39
N SER A 131 9.69 -1.80 2.69
CA SER A 131 10.66 -0.82 3.18
C SER A 131 11.91 -1.43 3.83
N GLU A 132 12.08 -2.77 3.83
CA GLU A 132 13.20 -3.45 4.52
C GLU A 132 14.56 -2.85 4.17
N THR A 133 14.82 -2.66 2.88
CA THR A 133 16.11 -2.13 2.38
C THR A 133 16.46 -0.78 2.97
N ILE A 134 15.53 0.18 2.94
CA ILE A 134 15.81 1.52 3.47
C ILE A 134 15.79 1.53 4.99
N ILE A 135 14.95 0.72 5.62
CA ILE A 135 14.90 0.58 7.09
C ILE A 135 16.21 -0.04 7.59
N GLY A 136 16.68 -1.11 6.97
CA GLY A 136 17.94 -1.77 7.33
C GLY A 136 19.16 -0.84 7.19
N GLU A 137 19.23 -0.05 6.13
CA GLU A 137 20.27 0.97 5.95
C GLU A 137 20.25 2.01 7.08
N MET A 138 19.06 2.42 7.53
CA MET A 138 18.95 3.39 8.63
C MET A 138 19.27 2.75 9.98
N PHE A 139 18.84 1.51 10.21
CA PHE A 139 19.16 0.78 11.44
C PHE A 139 20.64 0.57 11.62
N SER A 140 21.39 0.30 10.55
CA SER A 140 22.83 0.18 10.59
C SER A 140 23.55 1.45 11.03
N LYS A 141 22.90 2.61 10.90
CA LYS A 141 23.40 3.93 11.34
C LYS A 141 22.93 4.30 12.75
N TRP A 142 21.74 3.80 13.16
CA TRP A 142 21.16 4.15 14.45
C TRP A 142 21.66 3.26 15.59
N ILE A 143 22.10 2.04 15.28
CA ILE A 143 22.59 1.08 16.26
C ILE A 143 24.12 1.20 16.33
N GLU A 144 24.60 1.91 17.34
CA GLU A 144 26.03 2.11 17.59
C GLU A 144 26.56 1.12 18.65
N SER A 145 25.68 0.60 19.50
CA SER A 145 26.05 -0.34 20.56
C SER A 145 24.88 -1.25 20.95
N TYR A 146 25.18 -2.31 21.73
CA TYR A 146 24.16 -3.20 22.29
C TYR A 146 23.13 -2.48 23.18
N ARG A 147 23.46 -1.29 23.66
CA ARG A 147 22.56 -0.47 24.50
C ARG A 147 21.42 0.17 23.70
N ASP A 148 21.54 0.20 22.38
CA ASP A 148 20.51 0.70 21.49
C ASP A 148 19.47 -0.39 21.15
N LEU A 149 19.67 -1.59 21.67
CA LEU A 149 18.82 -2.76 21.48
C LEU A 149 17.93 -3.05 22.71
N PRO A 150 16.75 -3.64 22.55
CA PRO A 150 16.10 -3.88 21.24
C PRO A 150 15.60 -2.59 20.60
N LEU A 151 15.74 -2.50 19.28
CA LEU A 151 15.12 -1.44 18.49
C LEU A 151 13.82 -1.96 17.91
N LEU A 152 12.68 -1.34 18.30
CA LEU A 152 11.33 -1.77 17.94
C LEU A 152 10.62 -0.63 17.21
N ILE A 153 10.55 -0.73 15.89
CA ILE A 153 9.98 0.32 15.03
C ILE A 153 8.77 -0.21 14.29
N ASN A 154 7.76 0.64 14.15
CA ASN A 154 6.58 0.42 13.33
C ASN A 154 6.40 1.57 12.34
N GLN A 155 5.95 1.27 11.14
CA GLN A 155 5.57 2.25 10.13
C GLN A 155 4.17 1.96 9.61
N TRP A 156 3.31 2.99 9.63
CA TRP A 156 2.07 3.03 8.88
C TRP A 156 2.33 3.71 7.54
N ALA A 157 2.05 3.03 6.45
CA ALA A 157 2.45 3.50 5.13
C ALA A 157 1.57 2.93 4.01
N ASN A 158 1.73 3.47 2.81
CA ASN A 158 1.30 2.84 1.57
C ASN A 158 2.48 2.15 0.91
N VAL A 159 2.21 1.15 0.11
CA VAL A 159 3.17 0.49 -0.80
C VAL A 159 2.55 0.30 -2.17
N VAL A 160 3.40 0.15 -3.20
CA VAL A 160 2.96 -0.04 -4.58
C VAL A 160 3.58 -1.33 -5.15
N ARG A 161 2.71 -2.22 -5.62
CA ARG A 161 3.08 -3.45 -6.33
C ARG A 161 2.19 -3.56 -7.58
N TRP A 162 2.76 -3.50 -8.78
CA TRP A 162 2.00 -3.58 -10.03
C TRP A 162 1.30 -4.93 -10.18
N GLU A 163 0.18 -5.08 -9.50
CA GLU A 163 -0.61 -6.30 -9.54
C GLU A 163 -1.45 -6.38 -10.81
N MET A 164 -1.38 -7.53 -11.49
CA MET A 164 -2.11 -7.75 -12.75
C MET A 164 -3.57 -8.13 -12.56
N ARG A 165 -3.92 -8.76 -11.42
CA ARG A 165 -5.26 -9.27 -11.11
C ARG A 165 -5.81 -8.63 -9.85
N THR A 166 -6.23 -7.39 -9.97
CA THR A 166 -6.70 -6.60 -8.83
C THR A 166 -8.13 -6.95 -8.40
N ARG A 167 -8.39 -6.81 -7.10
CA ARG A 167 -9.70 -6.90 -6.44
C ARG A 167 -9.76 -5.89 -5.33
N LEU A 168 -10.84 -5.12 -5.22
CA LEU A 168 -11.03 -4.11 -4.18
C LEU A 168 -10.81 -4.72 -2.78
N PHE A 169 -10.04 -4.04 -1.95
CA PHE A 169 -9.56 -4.43 -0.61
C PHE A 169 -8.69 -5.69 -0.53
N LEU A 170 -8.86 -6.65 -1.42
CA LEU A 170 -8.16 -7.93 -1.34
C LEU A 170 -6.78 -7.89 -2.00
N ARG A 171 -6.68 -7.21 -3.14
CA ARG A 171 -5.46 -7.14 -3.93
C ARG A 171 -5.50 -5.94 -4.88
N THR A 172 -4.81 -4.86 -4.51
CA THR A 172 -4.71 -3.63 -5.30
C THR A 172 -3.26 -3.28 -5.58
N ALA A 173 -3.02 -2.48 -6.61
CA ALA A 173 -1.66 -2.06 -6.98
C ALA A 173 -1.04 -1.14 -5.93
N GLU A 174 -1.87 -0.31 -5.28
CA GLU A 174 -1.50 0.48 -4.11
C GLU A 174 -2.39 0.07 -2.95
N PHE A 175 -1.82 -0.07 -1.76
CA PHE A 175 -2.56 -0.39 -0.55
C PHE A 175 -1.89 0.18 0.70
N LEU A 176 -2.71 0.39 1.72
CA LEU A 176 -2.27 0.79 3.05
C LEU A 176 -1.93 -0.44 3.86
N TRP A 177 -0.88 -0.36 4.64
CA TRP A 177 -0.47 -1.43 5.53
C TRP A 177 0.25 -0.92 6.77
N GLN A 178 0.67 -1.85 7.59
CA GLN A 178 1.59 -1.68 8.69
C GLN A 178 2.79 -2.60 8.45
N GLU A 179 3.97 -2.13 8.77
CA GLU A 179 5.19 -2.94 8.80
C GLU A 179 5.94 -2.66 10.10
N GLY A 180 6.23 -3.73 10.83
CA GLY A 180 7.04 -3.70 12.04
C GLY A 180 8.41 -4.29 11.76
N HIS A 181 9.46 -3.57 12.19
CA HIS A 181 10.84 -4.00 12.03
C HIS A 181 11.55 -3.90 13.38
N THR A 182 12.14 -5.00 13.80
CA THR A 182 12.81 -5.08 15.09
C THR A 182 14.22 -5.62 14.96
N VAL A 183 15.10 -5.14 15.83
CA VAL A 183 16.47 -5.66 15.96
C VAL A 183 16.72 -6.02 17.39
N HIS A 184 17.29 -7.19 17.61
CA HIS A 184 17.58 -7.77 18.92
C HIS A 184 19.04 -8.19 19.03
N ALA A 185 19.56 -8.32 20.25
CA ALA A 185 20.94 -8.77 20.47
C ALA A 185 21.08 -10.29 20.23
N THR A 186 20.03 -11.06 20.53
CA THR A 186 20.03 -12.53 20.39
C THR A 186 18.73 -13.02 19.75
N ALA A 187 18.73 -14.24 19.25
CA ALA A 187 17.55 -14.88 18.67
C ALA A 187 16.47 -15.16 19.74
N GLU A 188 16.87 -15.36 20.99
CA GLU A 188 15.95 -15.61 22.12
C GLU A 188 15.17 -14.37 22.52
N GLU A 189 15.70 -13.19 22.21
CA GLU A 189 15.01 -11.91 22.47
C GLU A 189 14.03 -11.54 21.36
N ALA A 190 14.18 -12.11 20.16
CA ALA A 190 13.34 -11.85 19.00
C ALA A 190 12.07 -12.72 19.01
#